data_57b32c40e95528b6bbdfe7ba284dfe45
#
_entry.id   57b32c40e95528b6bbdfe7ba284dfe45
#
_cell.length_a   1.000
_cell.length_b   1.000
_cell.length_c   1.000
_cell.angle_alpha   90.00
_cell.angle_beta   90.00
_cell.angle_gamma   90.00
#
_symmetry.space_group_name_H-M   'P 1'
#
loop_
_entity.id
_entity.type
_entity.pdbx_description
1 polymer ?
#
loop_
_entity_poly.entity_id
_entity_poly.type
_entity_poly.pdbx_seq_one_letter_code
_entity_poly.pdbx_strand_id
1 'polypeptide(L)'
;MKKKIQILMVCLLVALQCFSGSVQFAKVEVMAAQTASKATTIKIKAGKKTDITKKVNDAMTKARRKATASKPYKIVIPKGTYYISGPICLCSNVTLEATGATIKFRGKAKSLNMLLTDTVDKKSTAKTKGYKGCKNITISGGTYVGAKNNKGNLVKMAHGKNITIKNATFSGGGGLHQVEVCAINGFTVTGCTFKSFKARQGKGEEAKQEALQLDIPVAESVFAETYQDGTVMKNVLISGNTFQNVPRGLGTHTMLVGRFHENVMITNNKFQNVHEEAIVTTSYYNCEIADNNFTNCGAGILVQSFKSKTSSIYAKAKSQAGKSQNYKEIRTRIHDNVIQTKNDPMCDRVQGIAVIGHLLEKTQTGASNQKIAKGDYRASNVSIYNNNITTEGHGIHLAGVKNVMVENNMIIGKGKTGVMDNKNDGIAIRDCSQQVVVKNNTISKSSRCGIMVFENSNVKELSANQISKVGECGIRVYGESSVTNAIQNNHIQGAGSIGISIACRSQAGVVVGNIVSQTENDGISLYDGSVISGNVEKNTITAAGGNGIMLNSKCTVGSIQANTLSNVTGAGIKLYAQSEVKDSIGKNQITGCQGREILVGKDCKVKDLAQ
;
A
#
# COMPACT_ATOMS: atom_id res chain seq x y z
N MET A 1 -49.10 -12.70 0.95
CA MET A 1 -47.96 -12.07 1.56
C MET A 1 -46.60 -12.62 1.09
N LYS A 2 -46.39 -13.92 0.95
CA LYS A 2 -45.07 -14.51 0.51
C LYS A 2 -44.60 -14.09 -0.90
N LYS A 3 -45.47 -13.88 -1.88
CA LYS A 3 -45.09 -13.44 -3.24
C LYS A 3 -44.63 -11.96 -3.32
N LYS A 4 -45.11 -11.08 -2.44
CA LYS A 4 -44.70 -9.67 -2.43
C LYS A 4 -43.30 -9.48 -1.79
N ILE A 5 -42.91 -10.36 -0.89
CA ILE A 5 -41.56 -10.33 -0.24
C ILE A 5 -40.49 -10.83 -1.20
N GLN A 6 -40.80 -11.82 -2.06
CA GLN A 6 -39.85 -12.27 -3.09
C GLN A 6 -39.59 -11.22 -4.19
N ILE A 7 -40.63 -10.45 -4.58
CA ILE A 7 -40.47 -9.39 -5.59
C ILE A 7 -39.67 -8.21 -4.99
N LEU A 8 -39.83 -7.89 -3.69
CA LEU A 8 -39.04 -6.85 -3.04
C LEU A 8 -37.55 -7.24 -2.86
N MET A 9 -37.27 -8.52 -2.59
CA MET A 9 -35.89 -9.02 -2.53
C MET A 9 -35.20 -9.05 -3.91
N VAL A 10 -35.92 -9.37 -4.96
CA VAL A 10 -35.37 -9.35 -6.32
C VAL A 10 -35.16 -7.91 -6.82
N CYS A 11 -36.04 -6.97 -6.48
CA CYS A 11 -35.83 -5.56 -6.81
C CYS A 11 -34.69 -4.92 -6.00
N LEU A 12 -34.44 -5.34 -4.76
CA LEU A 12 -33.29 -4.86 -3.98
C LEU A 12 -31.97 -5.44 -4.52
N LEU A 13 -31.95 -6.67 -5.01
CA LEU A 13 -30.75 -7.26 -5.66
C LEU A 13 -30.46 -6.65 -7.04
N VAL A 14 -31.47 -6.22 -7.79
CA VAL A 14 -31.28 -5.57 -9.10
C VAL A 14 -30.86 -4.09 -8.93
N ALA A 15 -31.29 -3.41 -7.88
CA ALA A 15 -30.87 -2.03 -7.60
C ALA A 15 -29.41 -1.94 -7.08
N LEU A 16 -28.85 -3.00 -6.48
CA LEU A 16 -27.43 -3.04 -6.10
C LEU A 16 -26.49 -3.40 -7.27
N GLN A 17 -27.00 -3.84 -8.41
CA GLN A 17 -26.18 -4.18 -9.59
C GLN A 17 -25.94 -3.04 -10.57
N CYS A 18 -26.56 -1.88 -10.40
CA CYS A 18 -26.46 -0.75 -11.34
C CYS A 18 -25.42 0.31 -10.99
N PHE A 19 -24.65 0.18 -9.90
CA PHE A 19 -23.64 1.18 -9.51
C PHE A 19 -22.25 0.62 -9.18
N SER A 20 -21.98 -0.63 -9.50
CA SER A 20 -20.62 -1.15 -9.49
C SER A 20 -20.18 -1.39 -10.93
N GLY A 21 -19.39 -0.48 -11.47
CA GLY A 21 -18.52 -0.78 -12.61
C GLY A 21 -17.54 -1.87 -12.17
N SER A 22 -18.03 -3.09 -11.96
CA SER A 22 -17.21 -4.25 -11.67
C SER A 22 -16.38 -4.55 -12.91
N VAL A 23 -15.16 -4.03 -12.93
CA VAL A 23 -14.11 -4.68 -13.70
C VAL A 23 -14.04 -6.10 -13.12
N GLN A 24 -14.61 -7.07 -13.81
CA GLN A 24 -14.41 -8.48 -13.49
C GLN A 24 -12.89 -8.71 -13.54
N PHE A 25 -12.28 -8.79 -12.34
CA PHE A 25 -11.01 -9.47 -12.26
C PHE A 25 -11.29 -10.90 -12.69
N ALA A 26 -10.56 -11.36 -13.71
CA ALA A 26 -10.50 -12.78 -13.95
C ALA A 26 -10.18 -13.39 -12.57
N LYS A 27 -11.10 -14.18 -12.00
CA LYS A 27 -10.80 -15.02 -10.85
C LYS A 27 -9.44 -15.60 -11.18
N VAL A 28 -8.45 -15.41 -10.29
CA VAL A 28 -7.29 -16.28 -10.33
C VAL A 28 -7.91 -17.65 -10.12
N GLU A 29 -8.17 -18.35 -11.22
CA GLU A 29 -8.56 -19.74 -11.12
C GLU A 29 -7.39 -20.38 -10.40
N VAL A 30 -7.60 -20.62 -9.10
CA VAL A 30 -6.84 -21.65 -8.41
C VAL A 30 -7.07 -22.86 -9.27
N MET A 31 -6.09 -23.17 -10.13
CA MET A 31 -6.20 -24.28 -11.07
C MET A 31 -6.68 -25.46 -10.24
N ALA A 32 -7.91 -25.86 -10.48
CA ALA A 32 -8.55 -26.95 -9.80
C ALA A 32 -7.55 -28.09 -9.78
N ALA A 33 -7.36 -28.69 -8.62
CA ALA A 33 -6.46 -29.81 -8.46
C ALA A 33 -6.75 -30.78 -9.60
N GLN A 34 -5.80 -30.88 -10.54
CA GLN A 34 -5.86 -31.95 -11.54
C GLN A 34 -6.17 -33.22 -10.78
N THR A 35 -7.16 -33.95 -11.22
CA THR A 35 -7.56 -35.27 -10.69
C THR A 35 -6.30 -36.01 -10.28
N ALA A 36 -6.12 -36.18 -8.97
CA ALA A 36 -4.85 -36.54 -8.35
C ALA A 36 -4.40 -37.91 -8.87
N SER A 37 -3.59 -37.91 -9.90
CA SER A 37 -2.88 -39.12 -10.31
C SER A 37 -2.04 -39.58 -9.11
N LYS A 38 -2.13 -40.86 -8.76
CA LYS A 38 -1.46 -41.43 -7.59
C LYS A 38 0.05 -41.17 -7.67
N ALA A 39 0.55 -40.26 -6.87
CA ALA A 39 1.96 -39.90 -6.87
C ALA A 39 2.84 -41.08 -6.43
N THR A 40 3.98 -41.26 -7.09
CA THR A 40 4.99 -42.23 -6.65
C THR A 40 5.66 -41.68 -5.38
N THR A 41 5.49 -42.37 -4.25
CA THR A 41 6.01 -41.92 -2.96
C THR A 41 7.35 -42.52 -2.63
N ILE A 42 8.32 -41.67 -2.27
CA ILE A 42 9.62 -42.06 -1.69
C ILE A 42 9.67 -41.55 -0.26
N LYS A 43 9.69 -42.47 0.71
CA LYS A 43 9.88 -42.13 2.14
C LYS A 43 11.38 -42.12 2.46
N ILE A 44 11.88 -41.02 3.01
CA ILE A 44 13.28 -40.89 3.45
C ILE A 44 13.49 -41.72 4.70
N LYS A 45 14.33 -42.76 4.61
CA LYS A 45 14.72 -43.56 5.76
C LYS A 45 15.94 -42.91 6.42
N ALA A 46 15.74 -42.28 7.56
CA ALA A 46 16.79 -41.60 8.33
C ALA A 46 16.50 -41.67 9.83
N GLY A 47 17.56 -41.83 10.62
CA GLY A 47 17.50 -41.67 12.07
C GLY A 47 17.29 -40.20 12.43
N LYS A 48 16.69 -39.95 13.61
CA LYS A 48 16.57 -38.58 14.13
C LYS A 48 17.96 -37.97 14.34
N LYS A 49 18.06 -36.64 14.16
CA LYS A 49 19.33 -35.88 14.30
C LYS A 49 20.44 -36.28 13.34
N THR A 50 20.14 -36.92 12.21
CA THR A 50 21.09 -37.24 11.14
C THR A 50 21.06 -36.22 10.03
N ASP A 51 22.13 -36.17 9.24
CA ASP A 51 22.17 -35.41 8.00
C ASP A 51 21.41 -36.19 6.91
N ILE A 52 20.41 -35.52 6.31
CA ILE A 52 19.60 -36.12 5.27
C ILE A 52 19.87 -35.56 3.88
N THR A 53 20.83 -34.66 3.72
CA THR A 53 21.14 -33.97 2.46
C THR A 53 21.26 -34.95 1.29
N LYS A 54 22.16 -35.96 1.42
CA LYS A 54 22.38 -36.93 0.35
C LYS A 54 21.14 -37.75 0.07
N LYS A 55 20.44 -38.26 1.08
CA LYS A 55 19.26 -39.13 0.91
C LYS A 55 18.11 -38.41 0.21
N VAL A 56 17.87 -37.13 0.55
CA VAL A 56 16.83 -36.33 -0.10
C VAL A 56 17.22 -36.00 -1.53
N ASN A 57 18.47 -35.63 -1.79
CA ASN A 57 18.94 -35.33 -3.15
C ASN A 57 19.00 -36.59 -4.04
N ASP A 58 19.29 -37.77 -3.53
CA ASP A 58 19.20 -39.04 -4.28
C ASP A 58 17.73 -39.30 -4.70
N ALA A 59 16.77 -39.07 -3.79
CA ALA A 59 15.35 -39.18 -4.10
C ALA A 59 14.90 -38.13 -5.14
N MET A 60 15.39 -36.88 -5.03
CA MET A 60 15.14 -35.83 -6.03
C MET A 60 15.74 -36.18 -7.39
N THR A 61 16.94 -36.77 -7.43
CA THR A 61 17.59 -37.24 -8.67
C THR A 61 16.78 -38.33 -9.34
N LYS A 62 16.24 -39.28 -8.56
CA LYS A 62 15.34 -40.31 -9.08
C LYS A 62 14.04 -39.69 -9.64
N ALA A 63 13.46 -38.76 -8.91
CA ALA A 63 12.26 -38.05 -9.36
C ALA A 63 12.54 -37.23 -10.63
N ARG A 64 13.65 -36.52 -10.72
CA ARG A 64 14.03 -35.71 -11.89
C ARG A 64 14.05 -36.52 -13.18
N ARG A 65 14.46 -37.79 -13.11
CA ARG A 65 14.50 -38.68 -14.27
C ARG A 65 13.14 -39.28 -14.66
N LYS A 66 12.21 -39.38 -13.73
CA LYS A 66 10.99 -40.19 -13.90
C LYS A 66 9.67 -39.46 -13.71
N ALA A 67 9.68 -38.29 -13.01
CA ALA A 67 8.48 -37.56 -12.71
C ALA A 67 7.93 -36.82 -13.94
N THR A 68 6.65 -36.99 -14.20
CA THR A 68 5.90 -36.21 -15.20
C THR A 68 4.68 -35.56 -14.55
N ALA A 69 4.01 -34.68 -15.25
CA ALA A 69 2.76 -34.09 -14.76
C ALA A 69 1.68 -35.13 -14.44
N SER A 70 1.61 -36.22 -15.23
CA SER A 70 0.66 -37.32 -15.04
C SER A 70 1.17 -38.39 -14.06
N LYS A 71 2.46 -38.42 -13.73
CA LYS A 71 3.08 -39.36 -12.75
C LYS A 71 4.01 -38.60 -11.83
N PRO A 72 3.47 -37.72 -10.94
CA PRO A 72 4.29 -36.92 -10.05
C PRO A 72 4.94 -37.78 -8.96
N TYR A 73 5.96 -37.23 -8.33
CA TYR A 73 6.62 -37.86 -7.18
C TYR A 73 6.31 -37.09 -5.89
N LYS A 74 6.19 -37.85 -4.80
CA LYS A 74 6.07 -37.32 -3.44
C LYS A 74 7.26 -37.82 -2.60
N ILE A 75 8.12 -36.92 -2.17
CA ILE A 75 9.27 -37.23 -1.30
C ILE A 75 8.88 -36.85 0.12
N VAL A 76 8.83 -37.83 1.00
CA VAL A 76 8.35 -37.67 2.37
C VAL A 76 9.52 -37.71 3.35
N ILE A 77 9.74 -36.60 4.05
CA ILE A 77 10.62 -36.52 5.22
C ILE A 77 9.75 -36.80 6.46
N PRO A 78 9.99 -37.90 7.18
CA PRO A 78 9.13 -38.26 8.31
C PRO A 78 9.27 -37.28 9.49
N LYS A 79 8.32 -37.31 10.41
CA LYS A 79 8.33 -36.50 11.64
C LYS A 79 9.64 -36.71 12.43
N GLY A 80 10.31 -35.62 12.79
CA GLY A 80 11.56 -35.64 13.55
C GLY A 80 12.41 -34.42 13.29
N THR A 81 13.58 -34.36 13.93
CA THR A 81 14.58 -33.32 13.70
C THR A 81 15.71 -33.88 12.86
N TYR A 82 16.04 -33.18 11.80
CA TYR A 82 17.08 -33.56 10.83
C TYR A 82 18.01 -32.39 10.54
N TYR A 83 19.19 -32.69 10.00
CA TYR A 83 20.14 -31.70 9.56
C TYR A 83 20.35 -31.79 8.05
N ILE A 84 20.74 -30.67 7.44
CA ILE A 84 21.27 -30.60 6.09
C ILE A 84 22.61 -29.86 6.11
N SER A 85 23.61 -30.38 5.41
CA SER A 85 24.92 -29.75 5.24
C SER A 85 25.15 -29.15 3.86
N GLY A 86 24.22 -29.36 2.95
CA GLY A 86 24.18 -28.82 1.60
C GLY A 86 22.77 -28.52 1.14
N PRO A 87 22.59 -27.93 -0.05
CA PRO A 87 21.27 -27.59 -0.58
C PRO A 87 20.47 -28.86 -0.95
N ILE A 88 19.16 -28.78 -0.77
CA ILE A 88 18.21 -29.72 -1.35
C ILE A 88 17.76 -29.15 -2.70
N CYS A 89 18.08 -29.83 -3.79
CA CYS A 89 17.80 -29.40 -5.16
C CYS A 89 16.46 -29.93 -5.66
N LEU A 90 15.44 -29.13 -5.58
CA LEU A 90 14.08 -29.45 -6.04
C LEU A 90 14.02 -29.63 -7.56
N CYS A 91 13.09 -30.43 -8.04
CA CYS A 91 12.88 -30.65 -9.47
C CYS A 91 11.39 -30.62 -9.84
N SER A 92 11.11 -30.56 -11.13
CA SER A 92 9.73 -30.50 -11.65
C SER A 92 8.88 -31.71 -11.24
N ASN A 93 7.58 -31.47 -11.07
CA ASN A 93 6.55 -32.48 -10.77
C ASN A 93 6.81 -33.24 -9.44
N VAL A 94 7.29 -32.52 -8.43
CA VAL A 94 7.62 -33.08 -7.11
C VAL A 94 6.89 -32.34 -5.99
N THR A 95 6.39 -33.11 -5.04
CA THR A 95 5.99 -32.63 -3.71
C THR A 95 7.05 -33.05 -2.70
N LEU A 96 7.68 -32.07 -2.03
CA LEU A 96 8.45 -32.29 -0.80
C LEU A 96 7.50 -32.19 0.38
N GLU A 97 7.18 -33.33 0.99
CA GLU A 97 6.30 -33.40 2.16
C GLU A 97 7.14 -33.56 3.42
N ALA A 98 7.05 -32.59 4.33
CA ALA A 98 7.84 -32.56 5.55
C ALA A 98 7.04 -32.28 6.82
N THR A 99 5.74 -32.59 6.79
CA THR A 99 4.85 -32.35 7.94
C THR A 99 5.38 -33.00 9.23
N GLY A 100 5.54 -32.18 10.28
CA GLY A 100 6.11 -32.59 11.56
C GLY A 100 7.64 -32.78 11.56
N ALA A 101 8.32 -32.54 10.44
CA ALA A 101 9.79 -32.51 10.39
C ALA A 101 10.34 -31.13 10.71
N THR A 102 11.44 -31.08 11.44
CA THR A 102 12.28 -29.89 11.64
C THR A 102 13.60 -30.10 10.93
N ILE A 103 13.91 -29.27 9.95
CA ILE A 103 15.11 -29.34 9.11
C ILE A 103 16.00 -28.16 9.44
N LYS A 104 17.18 -28.41 9.98
CA LYS A 104 18.15 -27.40 10.42
C LYS A 104 19.39 -27.42 9.54
N PHE A 105 19.85 -26.24 9.17
CA PHE A 105 21.14 -26.13 8.51
C PHE A 105 22.29 -26.45 9.49
N ARG A 106 23.18 -27.33 9.09
CA ARG A 106 24.40 -27.70 9.83
C ARG A 106 25.58 -27.87 8.85
N GLY A 107 26.23 -26.78 8.54
CA GLY A 107 27.37 -26.81 7.60
C GLY A 107 28.34 -25.65 7.85
N LYS A 108 29.50 -25.74 7.25
CA LYS A 108 30.56 -24.72 7.30
C LYS A 108 30.37 -23.61 6.26
N ALA A 109 29.42 -23.77 5.32
CA ALA A 109 29.19 -22.81 4.26
C ALA A 109 28.58 -21.51 4.84
N LYS A 110 29.22 -20.38 4.52
CA LYS A 110 28.79 -19.06 4.97
C LYS A 110 27.59 -18.53 4.18
N SER A 111 27.28 -19.12 3.01
CA SER A 111 26.17 -18.71 2.15
C SER A 111 25.58 -19.94 1.46
N LEU A 112 24.58 -20.55 2.07
CA LEU A 112 23.88 -21.71 1.55
C LEU A 112 22.39 -21.49 1.50
N ASN A 113 21.79 -21.63 0.31
CA ASN A 113 20.36 -21.75 0.15
C ASN A 113 19.94 -23.18 0.55
N MET A 114 18.96 -23.30 1.48
CA MET A 114 18.56 -24.62 1.98
C MET A 114 17.76 -25.42 0.96
N LEU A 115 16.78 -24.78 0.32
CA LEU A 115 15.99 -25.34 -0.77
C LEU A 115 16.17 -24.47 -2.00
N LEU A 116 16.52 -25.06 -3.13
CA LEU A 116 16.66 -24.33 -4.38
C LEU A 116 16.16 -25.15 -5.57
N THR A 117 15.92 -24.49 -6.69
CA THR A 117 15.67 -25.16 -7.96
C THR A 117 16.94 -25.19 -8.80
N ASP A 118 17.01 -26.08 -9.77
CA ASP A 118 18.13 -26.20 -10.71
C ASP A 118 18.34 -24.94 -11.57
N THR A 119 17.36 -24.04 -11.59
CA THR A 119 17.46 -22.74 -12.24
C THR A 119 18.19 -21.68 -11.39
N VAL A 120 18.68 -22.05 -10.23
CA VAL A 120 19.49 -21.22 -9.31
C VAL A 120 20.84 -21.87 -9.02
N ASP A 121 21.41 -22.59 -9.98
CA ASP A 121 22.74 -23.20 -9.89
C ASP A 121 23.65 -22.65 -11.01
N LYS A 122 24.85 -22.20 -10.64
CA LYS A 122 25.84 -21.59 -11.55
C LYS A 122 26.15 -22.39 -12.81
N LYS A 123 25.98 -23.70 -12.76
CA LYS A 123 26.27 -24.58 -13.90
C LYS A 123 25.14 -24.73 -14.91
N SER A 124 23.88 -24.53 -14.52
CA SER A 124 22.72 -24.81 -15.35
C SER A 124 21.93 -23.58 -15.81
N THR A 125 22.18 -22.43 -15.19
CA THR A 125 21.26 -21.27 -15.24
C THR A 125 21.46 -20.34 -16.41
N ALA A 126 22.60 -20.37 -17.09
CA ALA A 126 22.90 -19.42 -18.15
C ALA A 126 21.95 -19.48 -19.36
N LYS A 127 20.98 -20.39 -19.41
CA LYS A 127 20.13 -20.65 -20.57
C LYS A 127 18.61 -20.68 -20.31
N THR A 128 18.17 -20.74 -19.06
CA THR A 128 16.71 -20.82 -18.75
C THR A 128 16.11 -19.42 -18.70
N LYS A 129 15.23 -19.13 -19.65
CA LYS A 129 14.56 -17.83 -19.80
C LYS A 129 13.07 -17.93 -19.50
N GLY A 130 12.48 -16.81 -19.09
CA GLY A 130 11.04 -16.71 -18.86
C GLY A 130 10.56 -17.72 -17.81
N TYR A 131 9.52 -18.44 -18.13
CA TYR A 131 8.91 -19.45 -17.23
C TYR A 131 9.22 -20.88 -17.67
N LYS A 132 10.37 -21.13 -18.30
CA LYS A 132 10.73 -22.43 -18.91
C LYS A 132 11.47 -23.37 -17.98
N GLY A 133 11.77 -22.95 -16.74
CA GLY A 133 12.46 -23.76 -15.74
C GLY A 133 11.56 -24.79 -15.04
N CYS A 134 11.77 -24.98 -13.76
CA CYS A 134 11.03 -25.95 -12.95
C CYS A 134 9.52 -25.65 -12.91
N LYS A 135 8.73 -26.74 -12.91
CA LYS A 135 7.27 -26.63 -12.89
C LYS A 135 6.61 -27.65 -11.96
N ASN A 136 5.43 -27.31 -11.44
CA ASN A 136 4.62 -28.18 -10.59
C ASN A 136 5.40 -28.67 -9.36
N ILE A 137 5.96 -27.73 -8.60
CA ILE A 137 6.67 -28.02 -7.35
C ILE A 137 5.76 -27.66 -6.17
N THR A 138 5.69 -28.54 -5.18
CA THR A 138 5.02 -28.25 -3.91
C THR A 138 6.00 -28.49 -2.76
N ILE A 139 6.18 -27.51 -1.89
CA ILE A 139 6.74 -27.65 -0.56
C ILE A 139 5.57 -27.68 0.42
N SER A 140 5.40 -28.80 1.12
CA SER A 140 4.27 -29.03 2.02
C SER A 140 4.74 -29.34 3.43
N GLY A 141 4.38 -28.50 4.37
CA GLY A 141 4.75 -28.67 5.78
C GLY A 141 6.25 -28.48 6.06
N GLY A 142 6.64 -28.83 7.27
CA GLY A 142 8.01 -28.74 7.76
C GLY A 142 8.35 -27.40 8.42
N THR A 143 9.32 -27.47 9.34
CA THR A 143 9.98 -26.30 9.92
C THR A 143 11.41 -26.21 9.40
N TYR A 144 11.69 -25.19 8.61
CA TYR A 144 13.02 -24.93 8.04
C TYR A 144 13.72 -23.87 8.88
N VAL A 145 14.82 -24.25 9.52
CA VAL A 145 15.55 -23.40 10.47
C VAL A 145 16.90 -22.98 9.89
N GLY A 146 17.02 -21.70 9.61
CA GLY A 146 18.27 -21.09 9.13
C GLY A 146 19.27 -20.89 10.26
N ALA A 147 20.55 -21.07 9.97
CA ALA A 147 21.61 -20.75 10.92
C ALA A 147 21.87 -19.23 10.97
N LYS A 148 22.14 -18.70 12.16
CA LYS A 148 22.40 -17.27 12.39
C LYS A 148 23.51 -16.70 11.48
N ASN A 149 24.52 -17.50 11.19
CA ASN A 149 25.68 -17.09 10.40
C ASN A 149 25.55 -17.45 8.90
N ASN A 150 24.45 -18.09 8.50
CA ASN A 150 24.23 -18.43 7.10
C ASN A 150 23.64 -17.22 6.36
N LYS A 151 24.35 -16.70 5.39
CA LYS A 151 23.95 -15.59 4.54
C LYS A 151 23.06 -16.01 3.35
N GLY A 152 22.78 -17.28 3.18
CA GLY A 152 21.87 -17.80 2.15
C GLY A 152 20.42 -17.76 2.60
N ASN A 153 19.52 -17.90 1.66
CA ASN A 153 18.07 -17.93 1.89
C ASN A 153 17.62 -19.34 2.30
N LEU A 154 16.47 -19.46 2.97
CA LEU A 154 15.93 -20.78 3.26
C LEU A 154 15.32 -21.41 1.99
N VAL A 155 14.74 -20.60 1.12
CA VAL A 155 14.24 -21.03 -0.20
C VAL A 155 14.69 -20.02 -1.26
N LYS A 156 15.22 -20.52 -2.38
CA LYS A 156 15.55 -19.70 -3.56
C LYS A 156 15.13 -20.38 -4.85
N MET A 157 14.26 -19.73 -5.64
CA MET A 157 13.69 -20.30 -6.86
C MET A 157 13.56 -19.26 -7.96
N ALA A 158 13.77 -19.66 -9.21
CA ALA A 158 13.67 -18.79 -10.36
C ALA A 158 13.09 -19.50 -11.60
N HIS A 159 12.56 -18.71 -12.53
CA HIS A 159 12.12 -19.17 -13.87
C HIS A 159 11.17 -20.37 -13.85
N GLY A 160 10.21 -20.36 -12.94
CA GLY A 160 9.33 -21.48 -12.68
C GLY A 160 7.89 -21.31 -13.19
N LYS A 161 7.13 -22.40 -13.09
CA LYS A 161 5.69 -22.40 -13.33
C LYS A 161 4.96 -23.31 -12.34
N ASN A 162 3.83 -22.85 -11.79
CA ASN A 162 2.98 -23.60 -10.85
C ASN A 162 3.78 -24.10 -9.63
N ILE A 163 4.23 -23.18 -8.78
CA ILE A 163 4.99 -23.48 -7.57
C ILE A 163 4.14 -23.14 -6.35
N THR A 164 4.03 -24.07 -5.41
CA THR A 164 3.25 -23.92 -4.18
C THR A 164 4.10 -24.17 -2.96
N ILE A 165 4.02 -23.28 -1.98
CA ILE A 165 4.57 -23.45 -0.63
C ILE A 165 3.39 -23.40 0.34
N LYS A 166 3.17 -24.46 1.09
CA LYS A 166 2.01 -24.52 2.01
C LYS A 166 2.33 -25.15 3.35
N ASN A 167 1.71 -24.60 4.40
CA ASN A 167 1.76 -25.12 5.77
C ASN A 167 3.20 -25.30 6.31
N ALA A 168 4.15 -24.52 5.80
CA ALA A 168 5.55 -24.57 6.19
C ALA A 168 5.89 -23.46 7.18
N THR A 169 6.87 -23.71 8.04
CA THR A 169 7.45 -22.69 8.93
C THR A 169 8.88 -22.39 8.52
N PHE A 170 9.16 -21.12 8.26
CA PHE A 170 10.50 -20.59 8.02
C PHE A 170 10.93 -19.81 9.26
N SER A 171 12.04 -20.21 9.88
CA SER A 171 12.46 -19.63 11.15
C SER A 171 13.95 -19.31 11.15
N GLY A 172 14.30 -18.15 11.65
CA GLY A 172 15.69 -17.69 11.72
C GLY A 172 16.27 -17.40 10.33
N GLY A 173 17.57 -17.47 10.26
CA GLY A 173 18.36 -17.10 9.10
C GLY A 173 19.13 -15.80 9.33
N GLY A 174 20.24 -15.64 8.66
CA GLY A 174 21.07 -14.44 8.63
C GLY A 174 21.35 -13.99 7.19
N GLY A 175 20.54 -14.50 6.25
CA GLY A 175 20.62 -14.17 4.83
C GLY A 175 19.88 -12.87 4.50
N LEU A 176 19.65 -12.68 3.22
CA LEU A 176 18.92 -11.53 2.71
C LEU A 176 17.40 -11.72 2.91
N HIS A 177 16.88 -12.93 2.67
CA HIS A 177 15.46 -13.27 2.78
C HIS A 177 15.29 -14.67 3.34
N GLN A 178 14.13 -14.98 3.91
CA GLN A 178 13.80 -16.38 4.21
C GLN A 178 13.39 -17.12 2.92
N VAL A 179 12.50 -16.53 2.15
CA VAL A 179 12.11 -17.04 0.83
C VAL A 179 12.29 -15.94 -0.21
N GLU A 180 13.09 -16.23 -1.24
CA GLU A 180 13.34 -15.34 -2.36
C GLU A 180 13.00 -16.04 -3.68
N VAL A 181 12.13 -15.45 -4.47
CA VAL A 181 11.67 -16.03 -5.73
C VAL A 181 11.60 -14.97 -6.82
N CYS A 182 11.93 -15.36 -8.07
CA CYS A 182 11.74 -14.49 -9.22
C CYS A 182 11.28 -15.25 -10.46
N ALA A 183 10.70 -14.55 -11.43
CA ALA A 183 10.33 -15.09 -12.74
C ALA A 183 9.47 -16.37 -12.64
N ILE A 184 8.42 -16.36 -11.81
CA ILE A 184 7.50 -17.51 -11.67
C ILE A 184 6.10 -17.10 -12.14
N ASN A 185 5.47 -17.96 -12.93
CA ASN A 185 4.07 -17.87 -13.32
C ASN A 185 3.25 -18.92 -12.58
N GLY A 186 2.32 -18.48 -11.74
CA GLY A 186 1.58 -19.35 -10.82
C GLY A 186 2.41 -19.65 -9.57
N PHE A 187 2.45 -18.70 -8.63
CA PHE A 187 3.14 -18.85 -7.34
C PHE A 187 2.14 -18.73 -6.20
N THR A 188 2.07 -19.75 -5.37
CA THR A 188 1.13 -19.78 -4.24
C THR A 188 1.87 -20.02 -2.93
N VAL A 189 1.63 -19.16 -1.92
CA VAL A 189 2.10 -19.33 -0.55
C VAL A 189 0.90 -19.26 0.38
N THR A 190 0.63 -20.34 1.10
CA THR A 190 -0.56 -20.42 1.94
C THR A 190 -0.35 -21.19 3.24
N GLY A 191 -0.91 -20.67 4.35
CA GLY A 191 -0.83 -21.31 5.67
C GLY A 191 0.60 -21.40 6.22
N CYS A 192 1.52 -20.57 5.74
CA CYS A 192 2.92 -20.58 6.16
C CYS A 192 3.18 -19.61 7.32
N THR A 193 4.23 -19.87 8.07
CA THR A 193 4.74 -18.98 9.12
C THR A 193 6.17 -18.56 8.81
N PHE A 194 6.41 -17.25 8.73
CA PHE A 194 7.70 -16.62 8.59
C PHE A 194 8.05 -15.95 9.92
N LYS A 195 9.12 -16.37 10.59
CA LYS A 195 9.39 -15.84 11.93
C LYS A 195 10.87 -15.73 12.29
N SER A 196 11.12 -14.82 13.24
CA SER A 196 12.43 -14.69 13.89
C SER A 196 13.58 -14.50 12.89
N PHE A 197 13.29 -13.82 11.78
CA PHE A 197 14.30 -13.44 10.81
C PHE A 197 14.96 -12.15 11.30
N LYS A 198 16.28 -12.15 11.36
CA LYS A 198 17.07 -10.97 11.70
C LYS A 198 17.74 -10.47 10.42
N ALA A 199 17.43 -9.25 10.05
CA ALA A 199 18.18 -8.56 9.00
C ALA A 199 19.67 -8.54 9.35
N ARG A 200 20.54 -8.49 8.35
CA ARG A 200 21.94 -8.13 8.53
C ARG A 200 21.99 -6.82 9.33
N GLN A 201 22.80 -6.79 10.37
CA GLN A 201 23.11 -5.55 11.05
C GLN A 201 23.89 -4.65 10.08
N GLY A 202 23.20 -3.67 9.52
CA GLY A 202 23.71 -2.64 8.61
C GLY A 202 22.80 -1.42 8.65
N LYS A 203 23.31 -0.25 8.31
CA LYS A 203 22.52 0.97 8.14
C LYS A 203 21.99 1.01 6.71
N GLY A 204 20.76 1.45 6.50
CA GLY A 204 20.18 1.67 5.18
C GLY A 204 19.50 0.46 4.58
N GLU A 205 19.64 0.23 3.28
CA GLU A 205 18.96 -0.82 2.49
C GLU A 205 19.10 -2.24 3.04
N GLU A 206 20.18 -2.53 3.80
CA GLU A 206 20.39 -3.84 4.41
C GLU A 206 19.41 -4.17 5.55
N ALA A 207 18.79 -3.15 6.13
CA ALA A 207 17.73 -3.32 7.13
C ALA A 207 16.38 -3.63 6.49
N LYS A 208 16.20 -3.35 5.21
CA LYS A 208 14.92 -3.44 4.47
C LYS A 208 14.78 -4.78 3.76
N GLN A 209 14.87 -5.88 4.50
CA GLN A 209 14.86 -7.23 3.95
C GLN A 209 13.52 -7.92 4.23
N GLU A 210 12.81 -8.29 3.17
CA GLU A 210 11.56 -9.03 3.24
C GLU A 210 11.79 -10.48 3.68
N ALA A 211 10.92 -10.99 4.55
CA ALA A 211 10.91 -12.41 4.85
C ALA A 211 10.50 -13.23 3.62
N LEU A 212 9.54 -12.74 2.84
CA LEU A 212 9.14 -13.29 1.53
C LEU A 212 9.37 -12.24 0.44
N GLN A 213 10.41 -12.42 -0.36
CA GLN A 213 10.77 -11.54 -1.47
C GLN A 213 10.26 -12.08 -2.80
N LEU A 214 9.48 -11.25 -3.50
CA LEU A 214 9.13 -11.43 -4.90
C LEU A 214 10.05 -10.55 -5.73
N ASP A 215 11.00 -11.13 -6.43
CA ASP A 215 12.04 -10.38 -7.11
C ASP A 215 11.91 -10.41 -8.62
N ILE A 216 12.79 -9.68 -9.28
CA ILE A 216 12.94 -9.65 -10.73
C ILE A 216 14.41 -9.86 -11.09
N PRO A 217 14.77 -10.83 -11.96
CA PRO A 217 16.15 -11.12 -12.28
C PRO A 217 16.72 -10.07 -13.24
N VAL A 218 17.35 -9.03 -12.69
CA VAL A 218 17.86 -7.89 -13.44
C VAL A 218 19.39 -7.75 -13.38
N ALA A 219 20.03 -8.34 -12.36
CA ALA A 219 21.48 -8.35 -12.20
C ALA A 219 21.88 -9.42 -11.17
N GLU A 220 23.12 -9.92 -11.24
CA GLU A 220 23.64 -10.87 -10.26
C GLU A 220 23.69 -10.31 -8.83
N SER A 221 23.84 -8.99 -8.69
CA SER A 221 23.77 -8.31 -7.40
C SER A 221 22.37 -8.29 -6.77
N VAL A 222 21.33 -8.50 -7.57
CA VAL A 222 19.93 -8.53 -7.15
C VAL A 222 19.48 -9.96 -6.89
N PHE A 223 19.57 -10.81 -7.91
CA PHE A 223 19.23 -12.22 -7.80
C PHE A 223 20.35 -13.06 -8.42
N ALA A 224 21.33 -13.45 -7.60
CA ALA A 224 22.48 -14.22 -8.06
C ALA A 224 22.09 -15.59 -8.62
N GLU A 225 22.95 -16.12 -9.49
CA GLU A 225 22.88 -17.50 -9.93
C GLU A 225 21.67 -17.87 -10.80
N THR A 226 21.06 -16.90 -11.49
CA THR A 226 20.01 -17.17 -12.47
C THR A 226 20.15 -16.31 -13.73
N TYR A 227 19.39 -16.63 -14.77
CA TYR A 227 19.41 -15.85 -16.01
C TYR A 227 18.72 -14.49 -15.83
N GLN A 228 19.42 -13.42 -16.17
CA GLN A 228 19.00 -12.03 -15.90
C GLN A 228 18.20 -11.46 -17.07
N ASP A 229 16.95 -11.88 -17.24
CA ASP A 229 16.10 -11.47 -18.38
C ASP A 229 14.96 -10.51 -18.01
N GLY A 230 14.86 -10.08 -16.76
CA GLY A 230 13.82 -9.18 -16.31
C GLY A 230 12.41 -9.79 -16.36
N THR A 231 12.29 -11.11 -16.34
CA THR A 231 10.99 -11.79 -16.29
C THR A 231 10.32 -11.55 -14.95
N VAL A 232 9.08 -11.11 -14.98
CA VAL A 232 8.30 -10.73 -13.79
C VAL A 232 7.58 -11.93 -13.17
N MET A 233 7.11 -11.79 -11.93
CA MET A 233 6.16 -12.71 -11.32
C MET A 233 4.78 -12.54 -11.94
N LYS A 234 4.04 -13.63 -12.14
CA LYS A 234 2.64 -13.61 -12.63
C LYS A 234 1.76 -14.57 -11.86
N ASN A 235 0.48 -14.20 -11.68
CA ASN A 235 -0.54 -15.04 -11.06
C ASN A 235 -0.08 -15.54 -9.68
N VAL A 236 0.10 -14.60 -8.76
CA VAL A 236 0.63 -14.83 -7.42
C VAL A 236 -0.49 -14.80 -6.38
N LEU A 237 -0.55 -15.80 -5.52
CA LEU A 237 -1.44 -15.85 -4.37
C LEU A 237 -0.63 -16.03 -3.08
N ILE A 238 -0.75 -15.06 -2.18
CA ILE A 238 -0.15 -15.11 -0.83
C ILE A 238 -1.29 -14.94 0.17
N SER A 239 -1.72 -16.05 0.79
CA SER A 239 -2.95 -16.02 1.59
C SER A 239 -2.85 -16.89 2.84
N GLY A 240 -3.40 -16.38 3.96
CA GLY A 240 -3.50 -17.12 5.22
C GLY A 240 -2.15 -17.37 5.89
N ASN A 241 -1.14 -16.53 5.65
CA ASN A 241 0.20 -16.67 6.23
C ASN A 241 0.38 -15.80 7.47
N THR A 242 1.36 -16.13 8.30
CA THR A 242 1.79 -15.33 9.45
C THR A 242 3.23 -14.88 9.27
N PHE A 243 3.47 -13.56 9.39
CA PHE A 243 4.80 -12.93 9.42
C PHE A 243 5.01 -12.35 10.81
N GLN A 244 6.01 -12.82 11.54
CA GLN A 244 6.20 -12.46 12.95
C GLN A 244 7.67 -12.21 13.30
N ASN A 245 7.95 -11.07 13.94
CA ASN A 245 9.30 -10.67 14.35
C ASN A 245 10.28 -10.74 13.16
N VAL A 246 9.98 -10.02 12.10
CA VAL A 246 10.75 -9.92 10.87
C VAL A 246 11.01 -8.46 10.52
N PRO A 247 12.10 -8.14 9.81
CA PRO A 247 12.39 -6.75 9.45
C PRO A 247 11.31 -6.17 8.55
N ARG A 248 11.00 -6.82 7.46
CA ARG A 248 9.92 -6.54 6.53
C ARG A 248 9.15 -7.82 6.22
N GLY A 249 7.86 -7.73 6.04
CA GLY A 249 7.03 -8.93 5.86
C GLY A 249 7.19 -9.55 4.49
N LEU A 250 6.52 -9.01 3.50
CA LEU A 250 6.59 -9.48 2.13
C LEU A 250 6.65 -8.33 1.13
N GLY A 251 7.23 -8.59 -0.03
CA GLY A 251 7.15 -7.64 -1.14
C GLY A 251 8.31 -7.67 -2.10
N THR A 252 8.57 -6.51 -2.67
CA THR A 252 9.57 -6.29 -3.70
C THR A 252 10.21 -4.92 -3.49
N HIS A 253 11.51 -4.86 -3.34
CA HIS A 253 12.26 -3.61 -3.35
C HIS A 253 13.07 -3.40 -4.64
N THR A 254 13.15 -4.41 -5.49
CA THR A 254 13.83 -4.35 -6.80
C THR A 254 12.85 -4.03 -7.92
N MET A 255 13.29 -3.24 -8.89
CA MET A 255 12.48 -2.91 -10.05
C MET A 255 13.28 -2.90 -11.36
N LEU A 256 12.55 -3.12 -12.43
CA LEU A 256 12.96 -2.77 -13.78
C LEU A 256 11.88 -1.87 -14.36
N VAL A 257 12.20 -0.62 -14.65
CA VAL A 257 11.23 0.37 -15.11
C VAL A 257 10.49 -0.09 -16.37
N GLY A 258 9.16 -0.02 -16.33
CA GLY A 258 8.29 -0.53 -17.40
C GLY A 258 8.01 -2.04 -17.33
N ARG A 259 8.46 -2.72 -16.27
CA ARG A 259 8.14 -4.12 -15.99
C ARG A 259 7.38 -4.22 -14.67
N PHE A 260 6.29 -4.95 -14.69
CA PHE A 260 5.36 -5.06 -13.55
C PHE A 260 5.11 -6.52 -13.21
N HIS A 261 5.12 -6.86 -11.93
CA HIS A 261 4.53 -8.11 -11.47
C HIS A 261 3.02 -8.07 -11.73
N GLU A 262 2.43 -9.16 -12.18
CA GLU A 262 1.05 -9.18 -12.69
C GLU A 262 0.14 -10.13 -11.91
N ASN A 263 -1.09 -9.68 -11.65
CA ASN A 263 -2.15 -10.47 -11.02
C ASN A 263 -1.70 -11.02 -9.67
N VAL A 264 -1.49 -10.14 -8.70
CA VAL A 264 -1.00 -10.49 -7.36
C VAL A 264 -2.10 -10.31 -6.34
N MET A 265 -2.39 -11.35 -5.57
CA MET A 265 -3.36 -11.35 -4.47
C MET A 265 -2.63 -11.59 -3.14
N ILE A 266 -2.78 -10.66 -2.21
CA ILE A 266 -2.20 -10.71 -0.85
C ILE A 266 -3.35 -10.59 0.14
N THR A 267 -3.84 -11.73 0.64
CA THR A 267 -5.09 -11.74 1.38
C THR A 267 -5.04 -12.60 2.66
N ASN A 268 -5.80 -12.21 3.67
CA ASN A 268 -5.95 -13.00 4.89
C ASN A 268 -4.64 -13.30 5.63
N ASN A 269 -3.60 -12.47 5.48
CA ASN A 269 -2.33 -12.66 6.17
C ASN A 269 -2.30 -11.92 7.51
N LYS A 270 -1.47 -12.41 8.44
CA LYS A 270 -1.21 -11.78 9.73
C LYS A 270 0.24 -11.29 9.78
N PHE A 271 0.41 -10.01 10.11
CA PHE A 271 1.71 -9.36 10.30
C PHE A 271 1.81 -8.91 11.77
N GLN A 272 2.83 -9.38 12.48
CA GLN A 272 3.01 -9.09 13.90
C GLN A 272 4.45 -8.71 14.19
N ASN A 273 4.65 -7.54 14.82
CA ASN A 273 5.98 -7.04 15.16
C ASN A 273 6.91 -7.02 13.93
N VAL A 274 6.43 -6.47 12.84
CA VAL A 274 7.25 -6.18 11.65
C VAL A 274 7.88 -4.80 11.86
N HIS A 275 9.21 -4.70 11.74
CA HIS A 275 9.91 -3.47 12.10
C HIS A 275 9.72 -2.34 11.09
N GLU A 276 9.62 -2.65 9.81
CA GLU A 276 9.38 -1.71 8.73
C GLU A 276 8.00 -1.91 8.10
N GLU A 277 7.87 -1.69 6.79
CA GLU A 277 6.62 -1.97 6.09
C GLU A 277 6.30 -3.48 6.09
N ALA A 278 5.09 -3.82 6.46
CA ALA A 278 4.66 -5.21 6.44
C ALA A 278 4.46 -5.74 5.01
N ILE A 279 3.97 -4.88 4.10
CA ILE A 279 3.81 -5.19 2.68
C ILE A 279 4.43 -4.05 1.85
N VAL A 280 5.29 -4.42 0.89
CA VAL A 280 5.84 -3.49 -0.12
C VAL A 280 5.58 -4.03 -1.51
N THR A 281 4.80 -3.31 -2.32
CA THR A 281 4.59 -3.65 -3.72
C THR A 281 5.28 -2.63 -4.62
N THR A 282 6.32 -3.05 -5.33
CA THR A 282 7.06 -2.18 -6.25
C THR A 282 6.77 -2.56 -7.69
N SER A 283 6.07 -1.68 -8.40
CA SER A 283 5.63 -1.91 -9.80
C SER A 283 4.82 -3.20 -9.96
N TYR A 284 3.67 -3.28 -9.28
CA TYR A 284 2.67 -4.33 -9.47
C TYR A 284 1.53 -3.82 -10.33
N TYR A 285 1.00 -4.68 -11.18
CA TYR A 285 -0.17 -4.43 -12.01
C TYR A 285 -1.27 -5.43 -11.65
N ASN A 286 -2.48 -4.92 -11.46
CA ASN A 286 -3.63 -5.73 -11.05
C ASN A 286 -3.36 -6.46 -9.74
N CYS A 287 -3.16 -5.66 -8.67
CA CYS A 287 -2.86 -6.14 -7.33
C CYS A 287 -4.05 -5.96 -6.40
N GLU A 288 -4.32 -6.95 -5.56
CA GLU A 288 -5.31 -6.90 -4.49
C GLU A 288 -4.64 -7.17 -3.14
N ILE A 289 -4.84 -6.27 -2.18
CA ILE A 289 -4.35 -6.38 -0.81
C ILE A 289 -5.56 -6.26 0.11
N ALA A 290 -6.07 -7.40 0.62
CA ALA A 290 -7.34 -7.42 1.34
C ALA A 290 -7.35 -8.36 2.53
N ASP A 291 -8.20 -8.06 3.52
CA ASP A 291 -8.45 -8.92 4.68
C ASP A 291 -7.18 -9.25 5.50
N ASN A 292 -6.15 -8.41 5.42
CA ASN A 292 -4.92 -8.62 6.19
C ASN A 292 -5.00 -7.93 7.56
N ASN A 293 -4.35 -8.53 8.55
CA ASN A 293 -4.29 -8.00 9.91
C ASN A 293 -2.85 -7.65 10.28
N PHE A 294 -2.62 -6.40 10.67
CA PHE A 294 -1.32 -5.85 11.04
C PHE A 294 -1.34 -5.40 12.50
N THR A 295 -0.45 -5.94 13.30
CA THR A 295 -0.33 -5.61 14.73
C THR A 295 1.10 -5.24 15.07
N ASN A 296 1.32 -4.07 15.66
CA ASN A 296 2.64 -3.57 16.04
C ASN A 296 3.65 -3.55 14.89
N CYS A 297 3.25 -3.08 13.70
CA CYS A 297 4.14 -2.91 12.57
C CYS A 297 4.70 -1.48 12.53
N GLY A 298 5.93 -1.30 12.04
CA GLY A 298 6.50 0.03 11.82
C GLY A 298 5.69 0.81 10.78
N ALA A 299 5.35 0.15 9.66
CA ALA A 299 4.38 0.64 8.71
C ALA A 299 3.51 -0.51 8.16
N GLY A 300 2.36 -0.18 7.60
CA GLY A 300 1.43 -1.15 7.06
C GLY A 300 1.75 -1.51 5.61
N ILE A 301 1.17 -0.81 4.66
CA ILE A 301 1.23 -1.13 3.23
C ILE A 301 1.89 0.02 2.47
N LEU A 302 2.91 -0.29 1.69
CA LEU A 302 3.54 0.62 0.74
C LEU A 302 3.34 0.12 -0.68
N VAL A 303 2.61 0.88 -1.49
CA VAL A 303 2.47 0.67 -2.94
C VAL A 303 3.29 1.72 -3.66
N GLN A 304 4.21 1.31 -4.49
CA GLN A 304 5.02 2.25 -5.25
C GLN A 304 5.18 1.85 -6.72
N SER A 305 5.28 2.85 -7.57
CA SER A 305 5.49 2.70 -9.00
C SER A 305 6.58 3.65 -9.47
N PHE A 306 7.45 3.17 -10.33
CA PHE A 306 8.59 3.92 -10.84
C PHE A 306 8.51 4.09 -12.35
N LYS A 307 8.71 5.32 -12.80
CA LYS A 307 8.84 5.67 -14.21
C LYS A 307 10.09 6.54 -14.40
N SER A 308 10.90 6.24 -15.40
CA SER A 308 12.11 7.00 -15.71
C SER A 308 12.03 7.66 -17.07
N LYS A 309 12.64 8.83 -17.18
CA LYS A 309 12.80 9.57 -18.44
C LYS A 309 13.71 8.88 -19.45
N THR A 310 14.80 8.29 -18.98
CA THR A 310 15.94 8.04 -19.85
C THR A 310 16.39 6.58 -19.95
N SER A 311 16.47 5.88 -18.87
CA SER A 311 16.81 4.45 -18.86
C SER A 311 16.64 3.92 -17.45
N SER A 312 16.32 2.65 -17.32
CA SER A 312 16.24 2.04 -16.00
C SER A 312 17.62 2.04 -15.33
N ILE A 313 17.63 2.01 -14.00
CA ILE A 313 18.85 1.79 -13.22
C ILE A 313 19.55 0.50 -13.65
N TYR A 314 18.83 -0.46 -14.20
CA TYR A 314 19.32 -1.74 -14.67
C TYR A 314 19.33 -1.82 -16.21
N ALA A 315 20.00 -0.87 -16.86
CA ALA A 315 20.05 -0.77 -18.32
C ALA A 315 20.51 -2.05 -19.04
N LYS A 316 21.41 -2.83 -18.43
CA LYS A 316 21.88 -4.12 -19.02
C LYS A 316 20.75 -5.15 -19.06
N ALA A 317 19.92 -5.25 -18.02
CA ALA A 317 18.79 -6.15 -18.00
C ALA A 317 17.67 -5.73 -18.97
N LYS A 318 17.57 -4.45 -19.28
CA LYS A 318 16.58 -3.93 -20.23
C LYS A 318 16.75 -4.51 -21.64
N SER A 319 17.97 -4.73 -22.11
CA SER A 319 18.21 -5.37 -23.41
C SER A 319 17.77 -6.83 -23.46
N GLN A 320 17.77 -7.51 -22.32
CA GLN A 320 17.39 -8.92 -22.16
C GLN A 320 15.89 -9.09 -21.80
N ALA A 321 15.30 -8.10 -21.15
CA ALA A 321 13.92 -8.14 -20.67
C ALA A 321 12.84 -8.02 -21.76
N GLY A 322 13.24 -7.72 -23.00
CA GLY A 322 12.31 -7.49 -24.09
C GLY A 322 11.56 -6.17 -23.97
N LYS A 323 10.39 -6.09 -24.62
CA LYS A 323 9.57 -4.88 -24.63
C LYS A 323 8.97 -4.59 -23.26
N SER A 324 8.88 -3.30 -22.88
CA SER A 324 8.11 -2.85 -21.73
C SER A 324 6.65 -3.33 -21.84
N GLN A 325 6.02 -3.62 -20.72
CA GLN A 325 4.59 -3.96 -20.66
C GLN A 325 3.69 -2.75 -20.94
N ASN A 326 4.25 -1.55 -20.91
CA ASN A 326 3.56 -0.26 -21.22
C ASN A 326 2.25 -0.04 -20.44
N TYR A 327 2.15 -0.54 -19.23
CA TYR A 327 0.99 -0.24 -18.40
C TYR A 327 0.93 1.25 -18.07
N LYS A 328 -0.21 1.87 -18.38
CA LYS A 328 -0.48 3.27 -18.06
C LYS A 328 -0.94 3.46 -16.62
N GLU A 329 -1.40 2.40 -15.98
CA GLU A 329 -2.00 2.37 -14.65
C GLU A 329 -1.57 1.12 -13.88
N ILE A 330 -1.67 1.13 -12.55
CA ILE A 330 -1.27 -0.03 -11.72
C ILE A 330 -2.46 -0.91 -11.31
N ARG A 331 -3.68 -0.40 -11.31
CA ARG A 331 -4.91 -1.12 -10.93
C ARG A 331 -4.78 -1.87 -9.61
N THR A 332 -4.56 -1.14 -8.53
CA THR A 332 -4.39 -1.73 -7.19
C THR A 332 -5.62 -1.46 -6.34
N ARG A 333 -6.09 -2.48 -5.62
CA ARG A 333 -7.14 -2.37 -4.60
C ARG A 333 -6.57 -2.72 -3.23
N ILE A 334 -6.87 -1.88 -2.24
CA ILE A 334 -6.45 -2.05 -0.85
C ILE A 334 -7.69 -1.91 0.02
N HIS A 335 -8.18 -3.01 0.59
CA HIS A 335 -9.46 -2.96 1.28
C HIS A 335 -9.62 -3.99 2.40
N ASP A 336 -10.54 -3.71 3.29
CA ASP A 336 -10.93 -4.59 4.39
C ASP A 336 -9.73 -5.04 5.28
N ASN A 337 -8.66 -4.22 5.31
CA ASN A 337 -7.50 -4.49 6.16
C ASN A 337 -7.66 -3.85 7.54
N VAL A 338 -7.18 -4.52 8.58
CA VAL A 338 -7.03 -3.97 9.92
C VAL A 338 -5.56 -3.68 10.17
N ILE A 339 -5.21 -2.39 10.28
CA ILE A 339 -3.82 -1.94 10.32
C ILE A 339 -3.56 -1.20 11.64
N GLN A 340 -2.63 -1.73 12.43
CA GLN A 340 -2.12 -1.07 13.61
C GLN A 340 -0.61 -0.88 13.48
N THR A 341 -0.19 0.37 13.28
CA THR A 341 1.23 0.74 13.23
C THR A 341 1.67 1.39 14.53
N LYS A 342 2.96 1.32 14.78
CA LYS A 342 3.63 2.01 15.88
C LYS A 342 4.93 2.63 15.40
N ASN A 343 5.43 3.60 16.12
CA ASN A 343 6.78 4.12 15.90
C ASN A 343 7.80 3.01 16.20
N ASP A 344 8.56 2.64 15.18
CA ASP A 344 9.66 1.69 15.29
C ASP A 344 10.95 2.39 14.83
N PRO A 345 12.05 2.33 15.61
CA PRO A 345 13.31 3.02 15.26
C PRO A 345 13.93 2.56 13.93
N MET A 346 13.53 1.42 13.43
CA MET A 346 13.98 0.91 12.12
C MET A 346 13.11 1.42 10.97
N CYS A 347 11.94 1.98 11.24
CA CYS A 347 11.01 2.45 10.22
C CYS A 347 11.19 3.95 9.99
N ASP A 348 11.65 4.33 8.80
CA ASP A 348 11.84 5.74 8.44
C ASP A 348 10.52 6.52 8.32
N ARG A 349 9.41 5.83 8.05
CA ARG A 349 8.10 6.44 7.76
C ARG A 349 6.96 5.62 8.32
N VAL A 350 6.50 5.98 9.48
CA VAL A 350 5.31 5.37 10.06
C VAL A 350 4.07 5.81 9.27
N GLN A 351 3.36 4.86 8.70
CA GLN A 351 2.14 5.10 7.92
C GLN A 351 1.25 3.86 7.87
N GLY A 352 -0.06 4.06 7.80
CA GLY A 352 -1.00 2.96 7.62
C GLY A 352 -0.92 2.40 6.20
N ILE A 353 -1.27 3.23 5.21
CA ILE A 353 -1.21 2.91 3.79
C ILE A 353 -0.51 4.06 3.06
N ALA A 354 0.46 3.75 2.22
CA ALA A 354 1.05 4.72 1.30
C ALA A 354 0.95 4.25 -0.14
N VAL A 355 0.66 5.20 -1.05
CA VAL A 355 0.73 5.01 -2.50
C VAL A 355 1.60 6.10 -3.08
N ILE A 356 2.70 5.71 -3.71
CA ILE A 356 3.72 6.65 -4.17
C ILE A 356 4.10 6.38 -5.63
N GLY A 357 3.95 7.40 -6.48
CA GLY A 357 4.51 7.42 -7.82
C GLY A 357 5.88 8.11 -7.81
N HIS A 358 6.91 7.43 -8.30
CA HIS A 358 8.27 7.96 -8.33
C HIS A 358 8.72 8.27 -9.76
N LEU A 359 9.28 9.45 -9.93
CA LEU A 359 10.07 9.78 -11.11
C LEU A 359 11.54 9.58 -10.77
N LEU A 360 12.19 8.66 -11.49
CA LEU A 360 13.64 8.48 -11.38
C LEU A 360 14.35 9.32 -12.41
N GLU A 361 15.25 10.16 -11.96
CA GLU A 361 16.24 10.81 -12.82
C GLU A 361 17.50 9.97 -12.97
N LYS A 362 18.30 10.24 -14.01
CA LYS A 362 19.42 9.40 -14.46
C LYS A 362 20.48 9.07 -13.40
N THR A 363 20.54 9.84 -12.32
CA THR A 363 21.60 9.78 -11.32
C THR A 363 21.11 9.60 -9.89
N GLN A 364 19.79 9.50 -9.65
CA GLN A 364 19.26 9.48 -8.28
C GLN A 364 18.29 8.34 -8.05
N THR A 365 18.59 7.59 -7.03
CA THR A 365 17.66 6.67 -6.37
C THR A 365 16.81 7.49 -5.39
N GLY A 366 15.52 7.66 -5.68
CA GLY A 366 14.56 8.24 -4.71
C GLY A 366 14.63 9.75 -4.53
N ALA A 367 14.62 10.53 -5.58
CA ALA A 367 14.63 11.97 -5.48
C ALA A 367 13.26 12.58 -5.19
N SER A 368 13.23 13.43 -4.19
CA SER A 368 12.07 14.24 -3.82
C SER A 368 11.97 15.58 -4.57
N ASN A 369 12.97 15.97 -5.38
CA ASN A 369 13.03 17.29 -6.04
C ASN A 369 12.88 17.13 -7.53
N GLN A 370 11.65 17.31 -8.04
CA GLN A 370 11.38 16.77 -9.34
C GLN A 370 10.82 17.78 -10.31
N LYS A 371 11.59 18.05 -11.33
CA LYS A 371 11.04 18.61 -12.56
C LYS A 371 10.16 17.53 -13.20
N ILE A 372 8.87 17.84 -13.38
CA ILE A 372 7.92 16.96 -14.05
C ILE A 372 8.50 16.58 -15.42
N ALA A 373 8.77 15.29 -15.57
CA ALA A 373 9.27 14.77 -16.83
C ALA A 373 8.20 14.74 -17.90
N LYS A 374 8.61 14.61 -19.15
CA LYS A 374 7.72 14.19 -20.22
C LYS A 374 7.18 12.80 -19.91
N GLY A 375 5.87 12.69 -19.73
CA GLY A 375 5.18 11.47 -19.36
C GLY A 375 4.66 11.49 -17.92
N ASP A 376 3.60 10.76 -17.69
CA ASP A 376 2.94 10.70 -16.39
C ASP A 376 3.63 9.66 -15.50
N TYR A 377 4.28 10.09 -14.44
CA TYR A 377 4.99 9.23 -13.48
C TYR A 377 4.08 8.72 -12.35
N ARG A 378 2.85 9.19 -12.28
CA ARG A 378 1.97 8.95 -11.16
C ARG A 378 1.55 7.49 -11.07
N ALA A 379 1.51 6.96 -9.85
CA ALA A 379 0.84 5.71 -9.57
C ALA A 379 -0.68 5.91 -9.77
N SER A 380 -1.30 5.16 -10.66
CA SER A 380 -2.66 5.47 -11.09
C SER A 380 -3.63 4.31 -11.03
N ASN A 381 -4.91 4.65 -10.87
CA ASN A 381 -6.02 3.73 -10.74
C ASN A 381 -5.90 2.84 -9.50
N VAL A 382 -5.99 3.49 -8.32
CA VAL A 382 -5.91 2.82 -7.02
C VAL A 382 -7.19 3.10 -6.24
N SER A 383 -7.73 2.06 -5.61
CA SER A 383 -8.87 2.17 -4.70
C SER A 383 -8.48 1.72 -3.29
N ILE A 384 -8.75 2.56 -2.29
CA ILE A 384 -8.45 2.31 -0.89
C ILE A 384 -9.76 2.45 -0.11
N TYR A 385 -10.32 1.34 0.35
CA TYR A 385 -11.65 1.38 0.97
C TYR A 385 -11.85 0.37 2.09
N ASN A 386 -12.75 0.68 3.02
CA ASN A 386 -13.14 -0.17 4.14
C ASN A 386 -11.95 -0.60 5.04
N ASN A 387 -10.85 0.13 5.06
CA ASN A 387 -9.74 -0.21 5.94
C ASN A 387 -9.94 0.41 7.33
N ASN A 388 -9.55 -0.32 8.37
CA ASN A 388 -9.50 0.16 9.74
C ASN A 388 -8.05 0.41 10.13
N ILE A 389 -7.66 1.67 10.27
CA ILE A 389 -6.27 2.09 10.45
C ILE A 389 -6.11 2.80 11.79
N THR A 390 -5.25 2.29 12.66
CA THR A 390 -4.78 2.96 13.87
C THR A 390 -3.28 3.19 13.74
N THR A 391 -2.82 4.44 13.76
CA THR A 391 -1.44 4.77 13.41
C THR A 391 -0.85 5.88 14.28
N GLU A 392 0.45 5.83 14.50
CA GLU A 392 1.23 6.93 15.06
C GLU A 392 1.78 7.88 13.97
N GLY A 393 1.63 7.52 12.69
CA GLY A 393 2.02 8.31 11.53
C GLY A 393 0.82 8.75 10.68
N HIS A 394 1.04 8.94 9.39
CA HIS A 394 -0.06 9.19 8.45
C HIS A 394 -1.00 7.99 8.35
N GLY A 395 -2.31 8.24 8.33
CA GLY A 395 -3.30 7.19 8.07
C GLY A 395 -3.18 6.67 6.65
N ILE A 396 -3.43 7.52 5.67
CA ILE A 396 -3.26 7.26 4.24
C ILE A 396 -2.41 8.38 3.64
N HIS A 397 -1.33 8.00 2.96
CA HIS A 397 -0.39 8.91 2.32
C HIS A 397 -0.36 8.68 0.81
N LEU A 398 -0.75 9.69 0.04
CA LEU A 398 -0.77 9.68 -1.41
C LEU A 398 0.24 10.70 -1.94
N ALA A 399 1.23 10.26 -2.69
CA ALA A 399 2.23 11.14 -3.30
C ALA A 399 2.46 10.78 -4.76
N GLY A 400 2.36 11.76 -5.67
CA GLY A 400 2.51 11.50 -7.09
C GLY A 400 1.53 10.44 -7.61
N VAL A 401 0.25 10.58 -7.31
CA VAL A 401 -0.79 9.62 -7.72
C VAL A 401 -1.78 10.26 -8.71
N LYS A 402 -2.54 9.41 -9.40
CA LYS A 402 -3.61 9.86 -10.31
C LYS A 402 -4.77 8.89 -10.32
N ASN A 403 -6.00 9.43 -10.38
CA ASN A 403 -7.22 8.64 -10.40
C ASN A 403 -7.26 7.66 -9.21
N VAL A 404 -7.29 8.21 -7.99
CA VAL A 404 -7.33 7.44 -6.74
C VAL A 404 -8.62 7.71 -6.01
N MET A 405 -9.26 6.65 -5.53
CA MET A 405 -10.44 6.73 -4.68
C MET A 405 -10.07 6.28 -3.26
N VAL A 406 -10.43 7.10 -2.26
CA VAL A 406 -10.27 6.80 -0.84
C VAL A 406 -11.65 6.91 -0.21
N GLU A 407 -12.26 5.78 0.16
CA GLU A 407 -13.62 5.81 0.69
C GLU A 407 -13.88 4.81 1.82
N ASN A 408 -14.78 5.16 2.72
CA ASN A 408 -15.26 4.31 3.81
C ASN A 408 -14.13 3.79 4.73
N ASN A 409 -13.00 4.48 4.83
CA ASN A 409 -11.94 4.07 5.75
C ASN A 409 -12.17 4.68 7.13
N MET A 410 -11.85 3.92 8.17
CA MET A 410 -11.77 4.40 9.56
C MET A 410 -10.31 4.62 9.92
N ILE A 411 -9.95 5.87 10.27
CA ILE A 411 -8.57 6.27 10.56
C ILE A 411 -8.52 6.89 11.95
N ILE A 412 -7.70 6.31 12.84
CA ILE A 412 -7.48 6.80 14.20
C ILE A 412 -6.00 7.09 14.39
N GLY A 413 -5.66 8.35 14.54
CA GLY A 413 -4.31 8.78 14.94
C GLY A 413 -4.08 8.56 16.43
N LYS A 414 -2.86 8.32 16.84
CA LYS A 414 -2.48 8.20 18.26
C LYS A 414 -2.00 9.53 18.88
N GLY A 415 -2.09 10.64 18.16
CA GLY A 415 -1.91 12.00 18.65
C GLY A 415 -0.49 12.44 18.95
N LYS A 416 0.41 11.56 19.33
CA LYS A 416 1.83 11.89 19.56
C LYS A 416 2.71 10.91 18.80
N THR A 417 3.60 11.42 18.02
CA THR A 417 4.65 10.62 17.39
C THR A 417 6.00 11.11 17.88
N GLY A 418 6.90 10.21 18.18
CA GLY A 418 8.21 10.54 18.78
C GLY A 418 9.29 10.96 17.77
N VAL A 419 9.00 11.13 16.49
CA VAL A 419 10.03 11.31 15.45
C VAL A 419 9.69 12.47 14.54
N MET A 420 10.67 13.36 14.40
CA MET A 420 10.79 14.46 13.43
C MET A 420 9.48 15.13 12.99
N ASP A 421 9.29 16.37 13.35
CA ASP A 421 8.15 17.21 12.95
C ASP A 421 6.74 16.61 13.05
N ASN A 422 6.56 15.64 13.80
CA ASN A 422 5.39 14.94 14.39
C ASN A 422 3.97 15.37 13.96
N LYS A 423 3.84 15.86 12.74
CA LYS A 423 2.62 16.41 12.21
C LYS A 423 2.05 15.44 11.17
N ASN A 424 1.26 14.50 11.64
CA ASN A 424 0.69 13.46 10.80
C ASN A 424 -0.78 13.73 10.50
N ASP A 425 -1.14 13.58 9.25
CA ASP A 425 -2.50 13.75 8.78
C ASP A 425 -3.27 12.43 8.77
N GLY A 426 -4.57 12.51 8.88
CA GLY A 426 -5.42 11.35 8.62
C GLY A 426 -5.26 10.87 7.18
N ILE A 427 -5.43 11.80 6.23
CA ILE A 427 -5.16 11.57 4.80
C ILE A 427 -4.30 12.71 4.27
N ALA A 428 -3.10 12.40 3.76
CA ALA A 428 -2.19 13.34 3.11
C ALA A 428 -2.16 13.10 1.61
N ILE A 429 -2.35 14.15 0.80
CA ILE A 429 -2.32 14.12 -0.67
C ILE A 429 -1.32 15.16 -1.15
N ARG A 430 -0.24 14.73 -1.78
CA ARG A 430 0.89 15.61 -2.10
C ARG A 430 1.57 15.25 -3.44
N ASP A 431 2.61 16.01 -3.76
CA ASP A 431 3.54 15.74 -4.86
C ASP A 431 2.82 15.67 -6.21
N CYS A 432 2.13 16.77 -6.58
CA CYS A 432 1.40 16.88 -7.84
C CYS A 432 0.39 15.75 -8.11
N SER A 433 -0.20 15.18 -7.07
CA SER A 433 -1.28 14.19 -7.20
C SER A 433 -2.48 14.76 -7.95
N GLN A 434 -3.19 13.94 -8.71
CA GLN A 434 -4.28 14.38 -9.58
C GLN A 434 -5.51 13.47 -9.52
N GLN A 435 -6.69 14.06 -9.70
CA GLN A 435 -7.97 13.33 -9.81
C GLN A 435 -8.24 12.38 -8.64
N VAL A 436 -7.91 12.82 -7.42
CA VAL A 436 -8.18 12.08 -6.19
C VAL A 436 -9.61 12.40 -5.72
N VAL A 437 -10.33 11.38 -5.26
CA VAL A 437 -11.63 11.51 -4.59
C VAL A 437 -11.49 10.95 -3.19
N VAL A 438 -11.91 11.74 -2.17
CA VAL A 438 -11.91 11.33 -0.76
C VAL A 438 -13.31 11.49 -0.21
N LYS A 439 -13.97 10.38 0.09
CA LYS A 439 -15.38 10.43 0.55
C LYS A 439 -15.71 9.40 1.62
N ASN A 440 -16.66 9.73 2.46
CA ASN A 440 -17.23 8.84 3.48
C ASN A 440 -16.19 8.26 4.46
N ASN A 441 -15.03 8.91 4.67
CA ASN A 441 -14.05 8.41 5.63
C ASN A 441 -14.35 8.97 7.03
N THR A 442 -14.07 8.17 8.06
CA THR A 442 -14.10 8.59 9.46
C THR A 442 -12.68 8.75 9.96
N ILE A 443 -12.30 9.99 10.32
CA ILE A 443 -10.93 10.35 10.70
C ILE A 443 -10.95 10.99 12.09
N SER A 444 -10.09 10.54 12.98
CA SER A 444 -10.01 11.12 14.32
C SER A 444 -8.60 11.14 14.88
N LYS A 445 -8.33 12.11 15.74
CA LYS A 445 -7.09 12.21 16.53
C LYS A 445 -5.80 12.29 15.72
N SER A 446 -5.85 12.75 14.48
CA SER A 446 -4.62 13.07 13.72
C SER A 446 -3.89 14.21 14.38
N SER A 447 -2.55 14.13 14.47
CA SER A 447 -1.76 15.16 15.17
C SER A 447 -1.65 16.48 14.41
N ARG A 448 -1.96 16.50 13.13
CA ARG A 448 -2.06 17.70 12.28
C ARG A 448 -3.46 17.81 11.69
N CYS A 449 -3.65 17.56 10.42
CA CYS A 449 -4.93 17.72 9.75
C CYS A 449 -5.71 16.40 9.63
N GLY A 450 -7.04 16.51 9.53
CA GLY A 450 -7.85 15.38 9.11
C GLY A 450 -7.53 14.99 7.68
N ILE A 451 -7.69 15.94 6.74
CA ILE A 451 -7.31 15.79 5.34
C ILE A 451 -6.41 16.97 4.94
N MET A 452 -5.26 16.67 4.37
CA MET A 452 -4.30 17.65 3.86
C MET A 452 -4.05 17.46 2.37
N VAL A 453 -4.27 18.51 1.58
CA VAL A 453 -3.97 18.58 0.14
C VAL A 453 -2.91 19.64 -0.08
N PHE A 454 -1.74 19.28 -0.61
CA PHE A 454 -0.63 20.22 -0.75
C PHE A 454 0.34 19.88 -1.90
N GLU A 455 1.29 20.76 -2.14
CA GLU A 455 2.34 20.60 -3.16
C GLU A 455 1.75 20.42 -4.58
N ASN A 456 1.03 21.45 -5.06
CA ASN A 456 0.44 21.48 -6.42
C ASN A 456 -0.47 20.27 -6.73
N SER A 457 -1.14 19.73 -5.72
CA SER A 457 -2.03 18.60 -5.92
C SER A 457 -3.43 19.05 -6.33
N ASN A 458 -4.05 18.29 -7.22
CA ASN A 458 -5.39 18.51 -7.73
C ASN A 458 -6.31 17.38 -7.30
N VAL A 459 -7.16 17.64 -6.33
CA VAL A 459 -8.19 16.73 -5.84
C VAL A 459 -9.50 17.04 -6.55
N LYS A 460 -10.25 16.04 -6.93
CA LYS A 460 -11.55 16.21 -7.58
C LYS A 460 -12.61 16.59 -6.56
N GLU A 461 -12.69 15.90 -5.44
CA GLU A 461 -13.76 16.05 -4.45
C GLU A 461 -13.33 15.58 -3.06
N LEU A 462 -13.75 16.33 -2.03
CA LEU A 462 -13.68 15.96 -0.62
C LEU A 462 -15.10 15.98 -0.06
N SER A 463 -15.72 14.81 0.16
CA SER A 463 -17.15 14.78 0.50
C SER A 463 -17.52 13.78 1.58
N ALA A 464 -18.52 14.15 2.38
CA ALA A 464 -19.14 13.31 3.40
C ALA A 464 -18.16 12.65 4.38
N ASN A 465 -16.99 13.27 4.61
CA ASN A 465 -16.02 12.77 5.59
C ASN A 465 -16.40 13.24 7.00
N GLN A 466 -16.24 12.36 7.98
CA GLN A 466 -16.41 12.67 9.40
C GLN A 466 -15.03 12.85 10.03
N ILE A 467 -14.72 14.05 10.49
CA ILE A 467 -13.39 14.43 11.00
C ILE A 467 -13.54 14.96 12.42
N SER A 468 -12.80 14.41 13.38
CA SER A 468 -12.93 14.85 14.77
C SER A 468 -11.60 14.86 15.53
N LYS A 469 -11.48 15.85 16.43
CA LYS A 469 -10.38 15.95 17.41
C LYS A 469 -8.99 15.88 16.73
N VAL A 470 -8.79 16.69 15.70
CA VAL A 470 -7.51 16.79 14.98
C VAL A 470 -6.70 17.99 15.51
N GLY A 471 -5.37 17.90 15.46
CA GLY A 471 -4.48 18.86 16.12
C GLY A 471 -4.37 20.21 15.41
N GLU A 472 -4.68 20.31 14.11
CA GLU A 472 -4.67 21.58 13.37
C GLU A 472 -6.00 21.74 12.61
N CYS A 473 -6.01 21.55 11.29
CA CYS A 473 -7.22 21.81 10.49
C CYS A 473 -8.04 20.53 10.25
N GLY A 474 -9.35 20.66 10.19
CA GLY A 474 -10.18 19.55 9.72
C GLY A 474 -9.81 19.16 8.29
N ILE A 475 -9.95 20.11 7.37
CA ILE A 475 -9.52 20.00 5.96
C ILE A 475 -8.61 21.18 5.65
N ARG A 476 -7.47 20.93 5.01
CA ARG A 476 -6.58 21.98 4.54
C ARG A 476 -6.15 21.76 3.10
N VAL A 477 -6.34 22.80 2.27
CA VAL A 477 -5.84 22.88 0.88
C VAL A 477 -4.78 23.96 0.84
N TYR A 478 -3.55 23.62 0.49
CA TYR A 478 -2.38 24.46 0.70
C TYR A 478 -1.37 24.37 -0.45
N GLY A 479 -0.63 25.46 -0.70
CA GLY A 479 0.52 25.46 -1.60
C GLY A 479 0.14 25.18 -3.05
N GLU A 480 -0.63 26.10 -3.67
CA GLU A 480 -1.05 26.05 -5.08
C GLU A 480 -1.83 24.78 -5.45
N SER A 481 -2.48 24.17 -4.46
CA SER A 481 -3.28 22.96 -4.65
C SER A 481 -4.76 23.30 -4.90
N SER A 482 -5.51 22.33 -5.41
CA SER A 482 -6.91 22.58 -5.73
C SER A 482 -7.85 21.41 -5.42
N VAL A 483 -9.11 21.77 -5.09
CA VAL A 483 -10.26 20.85 -5.10
C VAL A 483 -11.20 21.31 -6.20
N THR A 484 -11.16 20.66 -7.35
CA THR A 484 -11.79 21.18 -8.57
C THR A 484 -13.31 21.19 -8.55
N ASN A 485 -13.96 20.23 -7.91
CA ASN A 485 -15.42 20.19 -7.82
C ASN A 485 -15.90 20.82 -6.51
N ALA A 486 -15.84 20.06 -5.40
CA ALA A 486 -16.45 20.48 -4.16
C ALA A 486 -15.73 19.99 -2.90
N ILE A 487 -15.75 20.80 -1.85
CA ILE A 487 -15.60 20.40 -0.46
C ILE A 487 -17.01 20.41 0.12
N GLN A 488 -17.64 19.23 0.24
CA GLN A 488 -19.07 19.19 0.51
C GLN A 488 -19.50 18.15 1.55
N ASN A 489 -20.52 18.51 2.32
CA ASN A 489 -21.19 17.62 3.27
C ASN A 489 -20.23 16.95 4.26
N ASN A 490 -19.05 17.55 4.54
CA ASN A 490 -18.15 17.04 5.55
C ASN A 490 -18.61 17.48 6.94
N HIS A 491 -18.43 16.62 7.93
CA HIS A 491 -18.71 16.92 9.33
C HIS A 491 -17.37 17.00 10.09
N ILE A 492 -17.04 18.21 10.56
CA ILE A 492 -15.78 18.51 11.24
C ILE A 492 -16.08 18.99 12.66
N GLN A 493 -15.50 18.31 13.66
CA GLN A 493 -15.69 18.64 15.07
C GLN A 493 -14.38 18.66 15.84
N GLY A 494 -14.11 19.74 16.54
CA GLY A 494 -12.95 19.84 17.43
C GLY A 494 -11.61 19.86 16.66
N ALA A 495 -11.50 20.74 15.66
CA ALA A 495 -10.24 21.03 15.01
C ALA A 495 -9.41 22.00 15.89
N GLY A 496 -8.15 21.65 16.16
CA GLY A 496 -7.22 22.46 16.98
C GLY A 496 -6.76 23.76 16.31
N SER A 497 -7.31 24.08 15.15
CA SER A 497 -7.16 25.37 14.47
C SER A 497 -8.42 25.66 13.65
N ILE A 498 -8.39 25.48 12.36
CA ILE A 498 -9.45 25.87 11.40
C ILE A 498 -10.25 24.64 10.96
N GLY A 499 -11.56 24.80 10.82
CA GLY A 499 -12.40 23.73 10.28
C GLY A 499 -12.02 23.38 8.84
N ILE A 500 -12.19 24.32 7.90
CA ILE A 500 -11.78 24.19 6.49
C ILE A 500 -10.88 25.37 6.14
N SER A 501 -9.64 25.09 5.75
CA SER A 501 -8.63 26.08 5.38
C SER A 501 -8.22 25.95 3.92
N ILE A 502 -8.27 27.04 3.15
CA ILE A 502 -7.75 27.13 1.78
C ILE A 502 -6.73 28.24 1.74
N ALA A 503 -5.45 27.93 1.54
CA ALA A 503 -4.36 28.88 1.74
C ALA A 503 -3.24 28.78 0.70
N CYS A 504 -2.43 29.83 0.61
CA CYS A 504 -1.27 29.91 -0.27
C CYS A 504 -1.62 29.66 -1.76
N ARG A 505 -2.40 30.55 -2.34
CA ARG A 505 -2.85 30.51 -3.75
C ARG A 505 -3.55 29.23 -4.17
N SER A 506 -4.19 28.57 -3.21
CA SER A 506 -4.94 27.34 -3.45
C SER A 506 -6.39 27.64 -3.89
N GLN A 507 -7.03 26.63 -4.45
CA GLN A 507 -8.34 26.83 -5.06
C GLN A 507 -9.36 25.76 -4.65
N ALA A 508 -10.64 26.15 -4.63
CA ALA A 508 -11.76 25.21 -4.57
C ALA A 508 -12.84 25.61 -5.56
N GLY A 509 -13.61 24.62 -6.05
CA GLY A 509 -14.80 24.86 -6.86
C GLY A 509 -15.90 25.51 -5.99
N VAL A 510 -16.46 24.73 -5.09
CA VAL A 510 -17.47 25.20 -4.11
C VAL A 510 -17.17 24.61 -2.73
N VAL A 511 -17.65 25.30 -1.69
CA VAL A 511 -17.65 24.81 -0.29
C VAL A 511 -19.08 24.80 0.20
N VAL A 512 -19.73 23.63 0.26
CA VAL A 512 -21.18 23.54 0.42
C VAL A 512 -21.63 22.46 1.40
N GLY A 513 -22.60 22.80 2.22
CA GLY A 513 -23.30 21.84 3.09
C GLY A 513 -22.42 21.22 4.19
N ASN A 514 -21.25 21.80 4.51
CA ASN A 514 -20.39 21.27 5.54
C ASN A 514 -20.90 21.68 6.94
N ILE A 515 -20.73 20.80 7.91
CA ILE A 515 -21.00 21.05 9.32
C ILE A 515 -19.65 21.17 10.03
N VAL A 516 -19.37 22.34 10.60
CA VAL A 516 -18.14 22.63 11.30
C VAL A 516 -18.45 23.11 12.73
N SER A 517 -17.84 22.47 13.71
CA SER A 517 -18.11 22.83 15.10
C SER A 517 -16.85 22.74 15.99
N GLN A 518 -16.83 23.60 17.01
CA GLN A 518 -15.79 23.56 18.06
C GLN A 518 -14.36 23.64 17.49
N THR A 519 -14.11 24.60 16.63
CA THR A 519 -12.77 24.90 16.14
C THR A 519 -12.07 25.91 17.07
N GLU A 520 -10.75 25.80 17.24
CA GLU A 520 -10.01 26.79 18.07
C GLU A 520 -9.89 28.17 17.39
N ASN A 521 -9.94 28.19 16.04
CA ASN A 521 -9.93 29.42 15.24
C ASN A 521 -11.17 29.45 14.32
N ASP A 522 -10.99 29.90 13.07
CA ASP A 522 -12.10 30.11 12.13
C ASP A 522 -12.82 28.80 11.73
N GLY A 523 -14.09 28.91 11.41
CA GLY A 523 -14.84 27.79 10.85
C GLY A 523 -14.38 27.44 9.43
N ILE A 524 -14.51 28.40 8.51
CA ILE A 524 -14.01 28.31 7.11
C ILE A 524 -13.10 29.51 6.87
N SER A 525 -11.92 29.29 6.31
CA SER A 525 -10.96 30.36 6.14
C SER A 525 -10.17 30.27 4.83
N LEU A 526 -10.04 31.42 4.15
CA LEU A 526 -9.22 31.61 2.97
C LEU A 526 -8.08 32.58 3.26
N TYR A 527 -6.86 32.24 2.83
CA TYR A 527 -5.65 33.06 3.01
C TYR A 527 -4.79 33.12 1.74
N ASP A 528 -4.04 34.23 1.62
CA ASP A 528 -2.94 34.42 0.66
C ASP A 528 -3.35 34.15 -0.79
N GLY A 529 -4.27 34.94 -1.31
CA GLY A 529 -4.65 34.91 -2.71
C GLY A 529 -5.38 33.64 -3.13
N SER A 530 -5.99 32.95 -2.19
CA SER A 530 -6.73 31.72 -2.49
C SER A 530 -8.12 32.03 -3.04
N VAL A 531 -8.69 31.11 -3.81
CA VAL A 531 -9.92 31.33 -4.59
C VAL A 531 -10.93 30.20 -4.40
N ILE A 532 -12.18 30.54 -4.14
CA ILE A 532 -13.32 29.66 -4.38
C ILE A 532 -14.05 30.20 -5.61
N SER A 533 -14.02 29.47 -6.71
CA SER A 533 -14.58 29.94 -7.99
C SER A 533 -16.11 30.05 -7.98
N GLY A 534 -16.78 29.23 -7.18
CA GLY A 534 -18.20 29.28 -6.91
C GLY A 534 -18.49 29.81 -5.51
N ASN A 535 -19.42 29.16 -4.82
CA ASN A 535 -20.02 29.68 -3.59
C ASN A 535 -19.50 28.99 -2.33
N VAL A 536 -19.53 29.74 -1.22
CA VAL A 536 -19.54 29.19 0.15
C VAL A 536 -20.98 29.22 0.61
N GLU A 537 -21.67 28.08 0.59
CA GLU A 537 -23.11 28.08 0.81
C GLU A 537 -23.63 26.90 1.64
N LYS A 538 -24.75 27.13 2.32
CA LYS A 538 -25.43 26.07 3.11
C LYS A 538 -24.54 25.38 4.13
N ASN A 539 -23.44 26.00 4.59
CA ASN A 539 -22.61 25.45 5.64
C ASN A 539 -23.19 25.82 7.01
N THR A 540 -23.09 24.92 7.96
CA THR A 540 -23.41 25.16 9.36
C THR A 540 -22.12 25.25 10.15
N ILE A 541 -21.87 26.41 10.79
CA ILE A 541 -20.68 26.67 11.62
C ILE A 541 -21.13 27.04 13.01
N THR A 542 -20.66 26.29 14.01
CA THR A 542 -21.07 26.53 15.41
C THR A 542 -19.86 26.49 16.32
N ALA A 543 -19.80 27.45 17.24
CA ALA A 543 -18.76 27.54 18.29
C ALA A 543 -17.35 27.55 17.71
N ALA A 544 -17.08 28.38 16.70
CA ALA A 544 -15.74 28.68 16.25
C ALA A 544 -15.07 29.70 17.18
N GLY A 545 -13.84 29.43 17.61
CA GLY A 545 -13.05 30.33 18.47
C GLY A 545 -12.56 31.59 17.76
N GLY A 546 -12.61 31.63 16.43
CA GLY A 546 -12.37 32.79 15.58
C GLY A 546 -13.62 33.26 14.89
N ASN A 547 -13.52 33.52 13.58
CA ASN A 547 -14.64 33.94 12.77
C ASN A 547 -15.41 32.73 12.21
N GLY A 548 -16.67 32.94 11.85
CA GLY A 548 -17.41 31.89 11.15
C GLY A 548 -16.80 31.60 9.77
N ILE A 549 -16.78 32.63 8.90
CA ILE A 549 -16.15 32.60 7.58
C ILE A 549 -15.18 33.77 7.45
N MET A 550 -13.92 33.50 7.10
CA MET A 550 -12.85 34.49 6.98
C MET A 550 -12.22 34.49 5.59
N LEU A 551 -12.13 35.65 4.97
CA LEU A 551 -11.33 35.93 3.76
C LEU A 551 -10.24 36.91 4.11
N ASN A 552 -8.95 36.55 3.92
CA ASN A 552 -7.83 37.40 4.24
C ASN A 552 -6.75 37.38 3.15
N SER A 553 -6.17 38.55 2.86
CA SER A 553 -5.04 38.69 1.94
C SER A 553 -5.38 38.31 0.49
N LYS A 554 -6.15 39.15 -0.18
CA LYS A 554 -6.49 39.07 -1.63
C LYS A 554 -7.22 37.79 -2.02
N CYS A 555 -8.01 37.24 -1.12
CA CYS A 555 -8.83 36.06 -1.43
C CYS A 555 -10.10 36.44 -2.18
N THR A 556 -10.57 35.52 -3.03
CA THR A 556 -11.76 35.74 -3.85
C THR A 556 -12.75 34.57 -3.72
N VAL A 557 -14.03 34.91 -3.63
CA VAL A 557 -15.15 33.95 -3.60
C VAL A 557 -16.25 34.43 -4.52
N GLY A 558 -17.02 33.55 -5.14
CA GLY A 558 -18.22 33.90 -5.90
C GLY A 558 -19.26 34.56 -4.99
N SER A 559 -19.98 33.79 -4.19
CA SER A 559 -20.93 34.28 -3.18
C SER A 559 -20.73 33.60 -1.82
N ILE A 560 -21.20 34.27 -0.75
CA ILE A 560 -21.30 33.68 0.60
C ILE A 560 -22.79 33.74 0.98
N GLN A 561 -23.50 32.62 0.88
CA GLN A 561 -24.96 32.65 1.00
C GLN A 561 -25.56 31.43 1.71
N ALA A 562 -26.70 31.67 2.35
CA ALA A 562 -27.49 30.63 3.01
C ALA A 562 -26.72 29.79 4.03
N ASN A 563 -25.66 30.34 4.65
CA ASN A 563 -24.94 29.67 5.74
C ASN A 563 -25.60 29.94 7.09
N THR A 564 -25.52 29.00 8.00
CA THR A 564 -25.94 29.15 9.40
C THR A 564 -24.71 29.24 10.27
N LEU A 565 -24.50 30.39 10.90
CA LEU A 565 -23.34 30.70 11.75
C LEU A 565 -23.80 31.01 13.16
N SER A 566 -23.35 30.31 14.16
CA SER A 566 -23.80 30.53 15.54
C SER A 566 -22.66 30.40 16.57
N ASN A 567 -22.74 31.26 17.58
CA ASN A 567 -21.85 31.24 18.74
C ASN A 567 -20.37 31.30 18.36
N VAL A 568 -19.98 32.16 17.43
CA VAL A 568 -18.59 32.39 17.05
C VAL A 568 -17.97 33.53 17.86
N THR A 569 -16.70 33.40 18.24
CA THR A 569 -16.03 34.41 19.08
C THR A 569 -15.68 35.68 18.28
N GLY A 570 -15.39 35.55 17.00
CA GLY A 570 -15.12 36.68 16.11
C GLY A 570 -16.38 37.19 15.40
N ALA A 571 -16.20 37.66 14.19
CA ALA A 571 -17.31 38.03 13.29
C ALA A 571 -17.96 36.79 12.66
N GLY A 572 -19.23 36.87 12.33
CA GLY A 572 -19.87 35.81 11.55
C GLY A 572 -19.19 35.63 10.20
N ILE A 573 -19.10 36.70 9.41
CA ILE A 573 -18.37 36.75 8.13
C ILE A 573 -17.40 37.93 8.18
N LYS A 574 -16.12 37.70 7.85
CA LYS A 574 -15.08 38.73 7.83
C LYS A 574 -14.30 38.75 6.54
N LEU A 575 -14.21 39.90 5.91
CA LEU A 575 -13.35 40.21 4.79
C LEU A 575 -12.24 41.14 5.22
N TYR A 576 -11.00 40.85 4.89
CA TYR A 576 -9.84 41.66 5.26
C TYR A 576 -8.77 41.65 4.15
N ALA A 577 -7.94 42.71 4.11
CA ALA A 577 -6.76 42.83 3.25
C ALA A 577 -7.06 42.50 1.77
N GLN A 578 -7.82 43.40 1.10
CA GLN A 578 -8.09 43.39 -0.33
C GLN A 578 -8.81 42.14 -0.84
N SER A 579 -9.58 41.46 0.03
CA SER A 579 -10.37 40.29 -0.36
C SER A 579 -11.68 40.72 -1.05
N GLU A 580 -12.25 39.84 -1.89
CA GLU A 580 -13.38 40.13 -2.75
C GLU A 580 -14.45 39.04 -2.73
N VAL A 581 -15.70 39.44 -2.63
CA VAL A 581 -16.88 38.61 -2.96
C VAL A 581 -17.48 39.17 -4.26
N LYS A 582 -17.39 38.38 -5.34
CA LYS A 582 -17.72 38.83 -6.70
C LYS A 582 -19.20 39.12 -6.90
N ASP A 583 -20.04 38.35 -6.24
CA ASP A 583 -21.50 38.48 -6.39
C ASP A 583 -22.14 38.99 -5.09
N SER A 584 -22.55 38.12 -4.17
CA SER A 584 -23.30 38.56 -3.01
C SER A 584 -22.90 37.91 -1.68
N ILE A 585 -23.08 38.65 -0.59
CA ILE A 585 -23.20 38.11 0.76
C ILE A 585 -24.66 38.26 1.16
N GLY A 586 -25.42 37.16 1.28
CA GLY A 586 -26.85 37.26 1.60
C GLY A 586 -27.48 35.95 2.08
N LYS A 587 -28.67 36.05 2.64
CA LYS A 587 -29.45 34.93 3.16
C LYS A 587 -28.72 34.08 4.22
N ASN A 588 -27.70 34.63 4.87
CA ASN A 588 -26.99 33.92 5.94
C ASN A 588 -27.75 34.15 7.27
N GLN A 589 -27.90 33.11 8.06
CA GLN A 589 -28.43 33.18 9.43
C GLN A 589 -27.25 33.27 10.39
N ILE A 590 -27.07 34.42 11.03
CA ILE A 590 -25.93 34.69 11.91
C ILE A 590 -26.45 35.04 13.30
N THR A 591 -26.06 34.28 14.32
CA THR A 591 -26.56 34.47 15.68
C THR A 591 -25.45 34.25 16.71
N GLY A 592 -25.47 35.01 17.81
CA GLY A 592 -24.57 34.80 18.95
C GLY A 592 -23.07 35.03 18.64
N CYS A 593 -22.77 35.89 17.66
CA CYS A 593 -21.40 36.34 17.43
C CYS A 593 -20.98 37.34 18.49
N GLN A 594 -19.73 37.24 19.02
CA GLN A 594 -19.21 38.28 19.92
C GLN A 594 -18.74 39.52 19.14
N GLY A 595 -18.31 39.33 17.88
CA GLY A 595 -18.02 40.42 16.96
C GLY A 595 -19.23 40.81 16.11
N ARG A 596 -19.00 41.52 15.01
CA ARG A 596 -20.07 41.91 14.06
C ARG A 596 -20.56 40.68 13.28
N GLU A 597 -21.83 40.67 12.91
CA GLU A 597 -22.36 39.63 12.02
C GLU A 597 -21.57 39.58 10.69
N ILE A 598 -21.44 40.75 10.04
CA ILE A 598 -20.62 40.90 8.82
C ILE A 598 -19.66 42.07 9.00
N LEU A 599 -18.37 41.81 8.77
CA LEU A 599 -17.31 42.83 8.84
C LEU A 599 -16.54 42.86 7.50
N VAL A 600 -16.71 43.92 6.74
CA VAL A 600 -16.02 44.17 5.48
C VAL A 600 -14.94 45.23 5.69
N GLY A 601 -13.68 44.91 5.47
CA GLY A 601 -12.57 45.84 5.55
C GLY A 601 -12.62 46.93 4.49
N LYS A 602 -12.00 48.09 4.77
CA LYS A 602 -12.09 49.28 3.89
C LYS A 602 -11.57 49.06 2.46
N ASP A 603 -10.65 48.13 2.28
CA ASP A 603 -9.99 47.79 1.02
C ASP A 603 -10.56 46.51 0.37
N CYS A 604 -11.62 45.97 0.94
CA CYS A 604 -12.32 44.80 0.45
C CYS A 604 -13.50 45.18 -0.46
N LYS A 605 -13.88 44.26 -1.35
CA LYS A 605 -14.98 44.46 -2.29
C LYS A 605 -16.07 43.42 -2.12
N VAL A 606 -17.31 43.88 -2.14
CA VAL A 606 -18.51 43.04 -2.18
C VAL A 606 -19.45 43.71 -3.19
N LYS A 607 -19.87 42.98 -4.22
CA LYS A 607 -20.76 43.57 -5.24
C LYS A 607 -22.17 43.84 -4.72
N ASP A 608 -22.72 42.89 -3.98
CA ASP A 608 -24.02 43.00 -3.35
C ASP A 608 -24.01 42.50 -1.91
N LEU A 609 -24.37 43.34 -0.98
CA LEU A 609 -24.54 43.04 0.44
C LEU A 609 -26.01 43.04 0.80
N ALA A 610 -26.69 41.92 0.56
CA ALA A 610 -28.07 41.72 0.93
C ALA A 610 -28.16 41.29 2.41
N GLN A 611 -28.83 42.10 3.22
CA GLN A 611 -29.14 41.78 4.63
C GLN A 611 -30.21 40.71 4.76
#